data_a7e08451743901248dc9c1e3d2997d0d
#
_entry.id   a7e08451743901248dc9c1e3d2997d0d
#
_cell.length_a   1.000
_cell.length_b   1.000
_cell.length_c   1.000
_cell.angle_alpha   90.00
_cell.angle_beta   90.00
_cell.angle_gamma   90.00
#
_symmetry.space_group_name_H-M   'P 1'
#
loop_
_entity.id
_entity.type
_entity.pdbx_description
1 polymer ?
#
loop_
_entity_poly.entity_id
_entity_poly.type
_entity_poly.pdbx_seq_one_letter_code
_entity_poly.pdbx_strand_id
1 'polypeptide(L)'
;MKKRLLDLQAKAKAIVDRMKEADKAGDQSAFDAAQAELAPISAEIARVKALMQAEENATPEPENNTPAQGAPGAPVNSSECIHAFCECVRAGAAGDRTRYLQNADIVHRAVKNEGMTEGTPADGGLIVPSDIQTMIREQMRALNPLSELFTVETVSTNTGSRVRDTAPTNGFTKVSEMGTISKDDKPAFAKVEYTVEDYALIVPVSNDLLKDTDQNLLAYLSRWLGKKAVITENKLLLTLLTALDGSAASITESGALKAIKKLVNTTLDPIFGVSASFLTNQSGFNFLDSLEDNSGRPLLQVNPADRTQYMVGGRAVHVVSDAVLPNNTTAPLYVGDFKSFGTLFRRQAMEIASTNVGGNAWKTNSTEVRAITRLDAKQFDAAAVAAGKITLPGAG
;
A
#
# COMPACT_ATOMS: atom_id res chain seq x y z
N MET A 1 27.12 31.76 -19.08
CA MET A 1 27.61 30.38 -19.18
C MET A 1 26.63 29.45 -19.92
N LYS A 2 25.35 29.33 -19.53
CA LYS A 2 24.36 28.40 -20.16
C LYS A 2 24.20 28.56 -21.68
N LYS A 3 24.15 29.81 -22.19
CA LYS A 3 24.02 30.08 -23.65
C LYS A 3 25.24 29.57 -24.45
N ARG A 4 26.46 29.78 -23.91
CA ARG A 4 27.71 29.29 -24.51
C ARG A 4 27.77 27.75 -24.51
N LEU A 5 27.27 27.10 -23.47
CA LEU A 5 27.19 25.62 -23.39
C LEU A 5 26.27 25.07 -24.47
N LEU A 6 25.10 25.66 -24.69
CA LEU A 6 24.14 25.25 -25.71
C LEU A 6 24.74 25.41 -27.15
N ASP A 7 25.44 26.51 -27.40
CA ASP A 7 26.08 26.73 -28.71
C ASP A 7 27.18 25.71 -28.99
N LEU A 8 27.99 25.36 -27.97
CA LEU A 8 29.03 24.34 -28.11
C LEU A 8 28.43 22.93 -28.30
N GLN A 9 27.34 22.60 -27.59
CA GLN A 9 26.64 21.34 -27.79
C GLN A 9 26.01 21.23 -29.19
N ALA A 10 25.46 22.31 -29.71
CA ALA A 10 24.93 22.34 -31.09
C ALA A 10 26.04 22.10 -32.14
N LYS A 11 27.21 22.73 -31.95
CA LYS A 11 28.38 22.50 -32.82
C LYS A 11 28.90 21.06 -32.74
N ALA A 12 29.01 20.51 -31.53
CA ALA A 12 29.42 19.12 -31.34
C ALA A 12 28.47 18.15 -32.05
N LYS A 13 27.16 18.40 -31.94
CA LYS A 13 26.15 17.58 -32.63
C LYS A 13 26.30 17.61 -34.15
N ALA A 14 26.50 18.79 -34.74
CA ALA A 14 26.70 18.94 -36.19
C ALA A 14 27.95 18.19 -36.69
N ILE A 15 29.02 18.14 -35.88
CA ILE A 15 30.24 17.38 -36.22
C ILE A 15 29.99 15.88 -36.14
N VAL A 16 29.30 15.42 -35.10
CA VAL A 16 28.91 14.00 -34.93
C VAL A 16 28.02 13.53 -36.09
N ASP A 17 27.12 14.37 -36.56
CA ASP A 17 26.28 14.02 -37.72
C ASP A 17 27.13 13.92 -39.03
N ARG A 18 28.12 14.80 -39.22
CA ARG A 18 29.09 14.67 -40.32
C ARG A 18 29.96 13.40 -40.19
N MET A 19 30.37 13.02 -38.99
CA MET A 19 31.09 11.76 -38.79
C MET A 19 30.24 10.55 -39.17
N LYS A 20 28.97 10.54 -38.84
CA LYS A 20 28.03 9.46 -39.21
C LYS A 20 27.82 9.37 -40.74
N GLU A 21 27.82 10.51 -41.43
CA GLU A 21 27.73 10.55 -42.89
C GLU A 21 29.01 10.04 -43.56
N ALA A 22 30.18 10.44 -43.04
CA ALA A 22 31.48 9.96 -43.51
C ALA A 22 31.65 8.44 -43.31
N ASP A 23 31.21 7.93 -42.15
CA ASP A 23 31.21 6.48 -41.82
C ASP A 23 30.32 5.70 -42.81
N LYS A 24 29.10 6.20 -43.07
CA LYS A 24 28.19 5.60 -44.07
C LYS A 24 28.73 5.62 -45.49
N ALA A 25 29.52 6.65 -45.84
CA ALA A 25 30.14 6.77 -47.13
C ALA A 25 31.46 5.98 -47.28
N GLY A 26 31.97 5.43 -46.15
CA GLY A 26 33.27 4.72 -46.12
C GLY A 26 34.48 5.63 -46.31
N ASP A 27 34.32 6.94 -46.09
CA ASP A 27 35.41 7.93 -46.26
C ASP A 27 36.14 8.13 -44.90
N GLN A 28 37.20 7.34 -44.72
CA GLN A 28 38.02 7.36 -43.51
C GLN A 28 38.70 8.72 -43.31
N SER A 29 39.08 9.42 -44.38
CA SER A 29 39.78 10.71 -44.33
C SER A 29 38.82 11.80 -43.78
N ALA A 30 37.59 11.80 -44.25
CA ALA A 30 36.56 12.74 -43.79
C ALA A 30 36.15 12.45 -42.33
N PHE A 31 36.13 11.17 -41.92
CA PHE A 31 35.86 10.75 -40.56
C PHE A 31 36.94 11.23 -39.58
N ASP A 32 38.22 11.00 -39.90
CA ASP A 32 39.35 11.40 -39.07
C ASP A 32 39.46 12.94 -38.95
N ALA A 33 39.16 13.68 -40.01
CA ALA A 33 39.11 15.14 -39.99
C ALA A 33 38.00 15.66 -39.06
N ALA A 34 36.80 15.06 -39.11
CA ALA A 34 35.69 15.42 -38.23
C ALA A 34 35.95 15.03 -36.76
N GLN A 35 36.65 13.92 -36.53
CA GLN A 35 37.09 13.51 -35.21
C GLN A 35 38.09 14.49 -34.61
N ALA A 36 39.03 14.98 -35.39
CA ALA A 36 40.01 16.00 -34.98
C ALA A 36 39.33 17.35 -34.61
N GLU A 37 38.24 17.72 -35.32
CA GLU A 37 37.44 18.90 -34.97
C GLU A 37 36.58 18.71 -33.70
N LEU A 38 36.16 17.50 -33.39
CA LEU A 38 35.34 17.21 -32.22
C LEU A 38 36.12 17.30 -30.88
N ALA A 39 37.38 16.88 -30.90
CA ALA A 39 38.24 16.81 -29.72
C ALA A 39 38.36 18.17 -28.97
N PRO A 40 38.66 19.31 -29.60
CA PRO A 40 38.76 20.58 -28.90
C PRO A 40 37.40 21.10 -28.38
N ILE A 41 36.31 20.84 -29.10
CA ILE A 41 34.97 21.25 -28.69
C ILE A 41 34.49 20.46 -27.46
N SER A 42 34.76 19.17 -27.40
CA SER A 42 34.44 18.35 -26.25
C SER A 42 35.22 18.77 -25.01
N ALA A 43 36.50 19.13 -25.15
CA ALA A 43 37.32 19.68 -24.09
C ALA A 43 36.76 21.04 -23.55
N GLU A 44 36.31 21.90 -24.47
CA GLU A 44 35.71 23.18 -24.10
C GLU A 44 34.36 23.03 -23.41
N ILE A 45 33.52 22.08 -23.81
CA ILE A 45 32.27 21.71 -23.12
C ILE A 45 32.57 21.22 -21.72
N ALA A 46 33.56 20.35 -21.52
CA ALA A 46 33.96 19.86 -20.18
C ALA A 46 34.44 21.02 -19.28
N ARG A 47 35.23 21.94 -19.85
CA ARG A 47 35.70 23.12 -19.11
C ARG A 47 34.57 24.07 -18.71
N VAL A 48 33.60 24.33 -19.58
CA VAL A 48 32.46 25.20 -19.30
C VAL A 48 31.55 24.54 -18.25
N LYS A 49 31.37 23.22 -18.29
CA LYS A 49 30.64 22.49 -17.26
C LYS A 49 31.33 22.55 -15.90
N ALA A 50 32.65 22.36 -15.84
CA ALA A 50 33.43 22.45 -14.62
C ALA A 50 33.38 23.87 -14.00
N LEU A 51 33.41 24.91 -14.87
CA LEU A 51 33.25 26.30 -14.39
C LEU A 51 31.84 26.57 -13.84
N MET A 52 30.80 26.03 -14.45
CA MET A 52 29.43 26.16 -13.95
C MET A 52 29.25 25.45 -12.61
N GLN A 53 29.83 24.27 -12.43
CA GLN A 53 29.85 23.56 -11.13
C GLN A 53 30.68 24.31 -10.09
N ALA A 54 31.79 24.93 -10.46
CA ALA A 54 32.57 25.75 -9.55
C ALA A 54 31.87 27.07 -9.16
N GLU A 55 31.12 27.68 -10.07
CA GLU A 55 30.24 28.83 -9.78
C GLU A 55 29.10 28.46 -8.82
N GLU A 56 28.50 27.27 -9.01
CA GLU A 56 27.42 26.74 -8.16
C GLU A 56 27.93 26.43 -6.75
N ASN A 57 29.16 25.91 -6.64
CA ASN A 57 29.81 25.61 -5.36
C ASN A 57 30.50 26.82 -4.70
N ALA A 58 30.71 27.93 -5.44
CA ALA A 58 31.38 29.15 -4.94
C ALA A 58 30.43 30.27 -4.49
N THR A 59 29.12 30.03 -4.56
CA THR A 59 28.14 30.98 -4.01
C THR A 59 28.15 30.85 -2.48
N PRO A 60 28.65 31.86 -1.72
CA PRO A 60 28.55 31.82 -0.27
C PRO A 60 27.08 31.89 0.13
N GLU A 61 26.66 31.03 1.07
CA GLU A 61 25.35 31.14 1.73
C GLU A 61 25.17 32.57 2.24
N PRO A 62 24.12 33.29 1.86
CA PRO A 62 23.83 34.58 2.43
C PRO A 62 23.32 34.39 3.86
N GLU A 63 24.07 34.80 4.84
CA GLU A 63 23.55 35.21 6.14
C GLU A 63 22.49 36.29 5.89
N ASN A 64 21.23 35.93 5.86
CA ASN A 64 20.17 36.91 5.76
C ASN A 64 19.00 36.60 6.70
N ASN A 65 19.02 37.32 7.80
CA ASN A 65 17.90 37.62 8.66
C ASN A 65 16.94 38.60 7.96
N THR A 66 16.14 38.10 7.01
CA THR A 66 14.96 38.83 6.56
C THR A 66 13.95 37.83 5.99
N PRO A 67 12.67 37.89 6.35
CA PRO A 67 11.66 36.95 5.83
C PRO A 67 11.40 37.26 4.36
N ALA A 68 12.06 36.54 3.46
CA ALA A 68 11.79 36.62 2.03
C ALA A 68 10.49 35.90 1.72
N GLN A 69 9.47 36.65 1.30
CA GLN A 69 8.30 36.13 0.60
C GLN A 69 8.75 35.47 -0.70
N GLY A 70 8.46 34.17 -0.86
CA GLY A 70 8.36 33.55 -2.18
C GLY A 70 9.46 32.59 -2.67
N ALA A 71 10.29 31.99 -1.81
CA ALA A 71 11.12 30.85 -2.24
C ALA A 71 10.30 29.56 -2.16
N PRO A 72 10.38 28.66 -3.19
CA PRO A 72 9.77 27.34 -3.10
C PRO A 72 10.38 26.58 -1.92
N GLY A 73 9.54 26.07 -1.01
CA GLY A 73 9.98 25.30 0.14
C GLY A 73 10.71 24.02 -0.28
N ALA A 74 11.57 23.51 0.58
CA ALA A 74 12.23 22.23 0.37
C ALA A 74 11.18 21.12 0.15
N PRO A 75 11.47 20.12 -0.69
CA PRO A 75 10.55 19.00 -0.90
C PRO A 75 10.28 18.26 0.42
N VAL A 76 9.08 17.73 0.58
CA VAL A 76 8.62 17.06 1.82
C VAL A 76 9.55 15.91 2.24
N ASN A 77 10.22 15.27 1.28
CA ASN A 77 11.17 14.17 1.50
C ASN A 77 12.62 14.63 1.67
N SER A 78 12.88 15.91 1.84
CA SER A 78 14.24 16.37 2.09
C SER A 78 14.68 16.02 3.51
N SER A 79 15.98 15.76 3.68
CA SER A 79 16.57 15.54 5.01
C SER A 79 16.32 16.72 5.96
N GLU A 80 16.20 17.92 5.42
CA GLU A 80 15.88 19.15 6.14
C GLU A 80 14.46 19.14 6.71
N CYS A 81 13.47 18.68 5.94
CA CYS A 81 12.10 18.56 6.40
C CYS A 81 11.96 17.48 7.48
N ILE A 82 12.63 16.33 7.30
CA ILE A 82 12.65 15.23 8.28
C ILE A 82 13.30 15.70 9.59
N HIS A 83 14.43 16.43 9.51
CA HIS A 83 15.09 17.00 10.68
C HIS A 83 14.20 18.03 11.39
N ALA A 84 13.56 18.93 10.63
CA ALA A 84 12.62 19.91 11.18
C ALA A 84 11.44 19.26 11.88
N PHE A 85 10.92 18.13 11.35
CA PHE A 85 9.89 17.34 12.00
C PHE A 85 10.35 16.78 13.36
N CYS A 86 11.53 16.18 13.41
CA CYS A 86 12.10 15.64 14.64
C CYS A 86 12.37 16.76 15.68
N GLU A 87 12.83 17.93 15.23
CA GLU A 87 13.02 19.11 16.09
C GLU A 87 11.69 19.67 16.61
N CYS A 88 10.59 19.61 15.85
CA CYS A 88 9.26 19.95 16.36
C CYS A 88 8.85 19.03 17.52
N VAL A 89 9.08 17.72 17.38
CA VAL A 89 8.77 16.75 18.45
C VAL A 89 9.60 17.02 19.70
N ARG A 90 10.91 17.35 19.54
CA ARG A 90 11.79 17.70 20.65
C ARG A 90 11.41 19.02 21.32
N ALA A 91 11.17 20.06 20.52
CA ALA A 91 10.79 21.37 21.03
C ALA A 91 9.44 21.30 21.76
N GLY A 92 8.51 20.49 21.27
CA GLY A 92 7.26 20.16 21.94
C GLY A 92 7.50 19.49 23.29
N ALA A 93 8.38 18.49 23.36
CA ALA A 93 8.74 17.79 24.59
C ALA A 93 9.47 18.71 25.61
N ALA A 94 10.29 19.64 25.11
CA ALA A 94 11.01 20.62 25.95
C ALA A 94 10.17 21.84 26.36
N GLY A 95 8.96 22.02 25.81
CA GLY A 95 8.13 23.21 26.04
C GLY A 95 8.66 24.50 25.36
N ASP A 96 9.62 24.38 24.44
CA ASP A 96 10.19 25.47 23.68
C ASP A 96 9.32 25.85 22.48
N ARG A 97 8.37 26.75 22.75
CA ARG A 97 7.39 27.22 21.75
C ARG A 97 8.04 27.91 20.55
N THR A 98 9.14 28.63 20.76
CA THR A 98 9.81 29.40 19.69
C THR A 98 10.46 28.47 18.69
N ARG A 99 11.21 27.51 19.17
CA ARG A 99 11.87 26.45 18.36
C ARG A 99 10.85 25.54 17.68
N TYR A 100 9.75 25.22 18.36
CA TYR A 100 8.63 24.48 17.77
C TYR A 100 8.04 25.21 16.56
N LEU A 101 7.68 26.49 16.69
CA LEU A 101 7.07 27.27 15.62
C LEU A 101 7.99 27.46 14.42
N GLN A 102 9.29 27.69 14.62
CA GLN A 102 10.27 27.82 13.54
C GLN A 102 10.37 26.54 12.69
N ASN A 103 10.45 25.40 13.34
CA ASN A 103 10.54 24.10 12.64
C ASN A 103 9.20 23.66 12.07
N ALA A 104 8.08 23.97 12.72
CA ALA A 104 6.74 23.73 12.19
C ALA A 104 6.50 24.49 10.88
N ASP A 105 7.02 25.70 10.75
CA ASP A 105 6.94 26.50 9.52
C ASP A 105 7.67 25.83 8.34
N ILE A 106 8.79 25.17 8.57
CA ILE A 106 9.54 24.43 7.52
C ILE A 106 8.70 23.25 7.04
N VAL A 107 8.14 22.47 7.95
CA VAL A 107 7.28 21.34 7.64
C VAL A 107 6.00 21.81 6.91
N HIS A 108 5.36 22.87 7.38
CA HIS A 108 4.17 23.44 6.74
C HIS A 108 4.42 23.97 5.32
N ARG A 109 5.58 24.61 5.07
CA ARG A 109 5.94 25.08 3.72
C ARG A 109 6.15 23.92 2.76
N ALA A 110 6.81 22.86 3.21
CA ALA A 110 7.02 21.66 2.42
C ALA A 110 5.69 21.00 2.02
N VAL A 111 4.74 20.90 2.95
CA VAL A 111 3.42 20.33 2.72
C VAL A 111 2.55 21.19 1.81
N LYS A 112 2.59 22.53 1.94
CA LYS A 112 1.82 23.45 1.07
C LYS A 112 2.19 23.33 -0.40
N ASN A 113 3.42 22.99 -0.71
CA ASN A 113 3.88 22.83 -2.10
C ASN A 113 3.32 21.60 -2.80
N GLU A 114 2.72 20.64 -2.09
CA GLU A 114 2.06 19.46 -2.65
C GLU A 114 0.53 19.57 -2.77
N GLY A 115 -0.03 20.77 -2.62
CA GLY A 115 -1.44 21.04 -2.98
C GLY A 115 -2.50 20.69 -1.95
N MET A 116 -2.16 20.61 -0.67
CA MET A 116 -3.16 20.50 0.40
C MET A 116 -3.55 21.88 0.93
N THR A 117 -4.67 22.40 0.46
CA THR A 117 -5.38 23.52 1.05
C THR A 117 -6.44 22.98 2.01
N GLU A 118 -6.23 23.11 3.32
CA GLU A 118 -7.33 23.43 4.24
C GLU A 118 -6.82 23.86 5.62
N GLY A 119 -7.09 25.01 5.93
CA GLY A 119 -7.73 25.75 6.96
C GLY A 119 -7.17 25.58 8.38
N THR A 120 -6.46 26.63 8.84
CA THR A 120 -6.16 27.04 10.23
C THR A 120 -5.59 26.00 11.19
N PRO A 121 -4.31 26.13 11.56
CA PRO A 121 -3.70 25.32 12.61
C PRO A 121 -3.98 25.95 13.99
N ALA A 122 -5.16 25.76 14.54
CA ALA A 122 -5.42 26.21 15.89
C ALA A 122 -4.92 25.20 16.96
N ASP A 123 -4.67 23.92 16.61
CA ASP A 123 -4.40 22.85 17.57
C ASP A 123 -3.21 21.94 17.24
N GLY A 124 -2.17 22.45 16.56
CA GLY A 124 -0.87 21.74 16.52
C GLY A 124 -0.84 20.37 15.87
N GLY A 125 -1.68 20.09 14.86
CA GLY A 125 -1.62 18.86 14.08
C GLY A 125 -0.33 18.83 13.25
N LEU A 126 0.57 17.92 13.57
CA LEU A 126 1.82 17.71 12.84
C LEU A 126 1.56 16.76 11.68
N ILE A 127 1.70 17.26 10.43
CA ILE A 127 1.57 16.43 9.24
C ILE A 127 2.89 15.67 9.02
N VAL A 128 2.78 14.36 8.87
CA VAL A 128 3.95 13.51 8.65
C VAL A 128 4.47 13.70 7.23
N PRO A 129 5.77 13.93 7.04
CA PRO A 129 6.38 13.96 5.72
C PRO A 129 6.09 12.70 4.90
N SER A 130 5.99 12.83 3.57
CA SER A 130 5.69 11.74 2.65
C SER A 130 6.71 10.59 2.73
N ASP A 131 7.95 10.88 3.10
CA ASP A 131 9.00 9.86 3.31
C ASP A 131 8.64 8.88 4.42
N ILE A 132 8.09 9.37 5.54
CA ILE A 132 7.61 8.51 6.64
C ILE A 132 6.43 7.65 6.18
N GLN A 133 5.52 8.20 5.37
CA GLN A 133 4.42 7.43 4.80
C GLN A 133 4.92 6.33 3.85
N THR A 134 5.96 6.60 3.08
CA THR A 134 6.61 5.61 2.20
C THR A 134 7.24 4.49 3.02
N MET A 135 7.96 4.80 4.09
CA MET A 135 8.54 3.81 5.00
C MET A 135 7.46 2.94 5.68
N ILE A 136 6.35 3.53 6.08
CA ILE A 136 5.21 2.79 6.65
C ILE A 136 4.62 1.83 5.60
N ARG A 137 4.43 2.27 4.36
CA ARG A 137 3.92 1.42 3.27
C ARG A 137 4.82 0.24 2.96
N GLU A 138 6.13 0.42 2.98
CA GLU A 138 7.10 -0.67 2.79
C GLU A 138 6.99 -1.74 3.90
N GLN A 139 6.88 -1.31 5.14
CA GLN A 139 6.68 -2.22 6.26
C GLN A 139 5.33 -2.94 6.21
N MET A 140 4.29 -2.31 5.69
CA MET A 140 2.99 -2.94 5.44
C MET A 140 3.13 -4.12 4.46
N ARG A 141 3.88 -3.95 3.37
CA ARG A 141 4.11 -5.01 2.38
C ARG A 141 4.83 -6.22 2.99
N ALA A 142 5.81 -5.99 3.87
CA ALA A 142 6.59 -7.06 4.51
C ALA A 142 5.78 -7.96 5.46
N LEU A 143 4.54 -7.58 5.80
CA LEU A 143 3.70 -8.30 6.76
C LEU A 143 2.59 -9.15 6.11
N ASN A 144 2.71 -9.49 4.84
CA ASN A 144 1.69 -10.23 4.07
C ASN A 144 0.29 -9.61 4.25
N PRO A 145 0.04 -8.43 3.71
CA PRO A 145 -1.25 -7.78 3.84
C PRO A 145 -2.32 -8.55 3.06
N LEU A 146 -3.37 -8.96 3.73
CA LEU A 146 -4.52 -9.61 3.09
C LEU A 146 -5.23 -8.69 2.08
N SER A 147 -5.01 -7.39 2.18
CA SER A 147 -5.54 -6.41 1.23
C SER A 147 -5.13 -6.66 -0.23
N GLU A 148 -4.06 -7.44 -0.48
CA GLU A 148 -3.67 -7.87 -1.85
C GLU A 148 -4.64 -8.89 -2.45
N LEU A 149 -5.31 -9.67 -1.61
CA LEU A 149 -6.31 -10.66 -2.03
C LEU A 149 -7.68 -10.01 -2.30
N PHE A 150 -7.97 -8.89 -1.67
CA PHE A 150 -9.25 -8.19 -1.76
C PHE A 150 -9.18 -6.97 -2.66
N THR A 151 -10.34 -6.44 -3.03
CA THR A 151 -10.40 -5.15 -3.73
C THR A 151 -10.20 -4.01 -2.72
N VAL A 152 -9.32 -3.07 -3.05
CA VAL A 152 -9.09 -1.87 -2.24
C VAL A 152 -9.53 -0.65 -3.01
N GLU A 153 -10.45 0.12 -2.43
CA GLU A 153 -10.99 1.34 -3.02
C GLU A 153 -10.71 2.55 -2.13
N THR A 154 -10.14 3.60 -2.73
CA THR A 154 -9.92 4.87 -2.03
C THR A 154 -11.14 5.76 -2.20
N VAL A 155 -11.72 6.21 -1.09
CA VAL A 155 -12.93 7.04 -1.06
C VAL A 155 -12.64 8.40 -0.43
N SER A 156 -13.34 9.44 -0.91
CA SER A 156 -13.22 10.81 -0.40
C SER A 156 -14.27 11.17 0.65
N THR A 157 -15.35 10.40 0.76
CA THR A 157 -16.49 10.65 1.64
C THR A 157 -16.52 9.66 2.80
N ASN A 158 -17.07 10.08 3.95
CA ASN A 158 -17.23 9.20 5.13
C ASN A 158 -18.26 8.10 4.88
N THR A 159 -19.30 8.41 4.14
CA THR A 159 -20.39 7.50 3.82
C THR A 159 -20.62 7.49 2.33
N GLY A 160 -21.02 6.37 1.82
CA GLY A 160 -21.36 6.23 0.41
C GLY A 160 -21.98 4.87 0.13
N SER A 161 -22.27 4.63 -1.11
CA SER A 161 -22.84 3.36 -1.51
C SER A 161 -22.31 2.94 -2.87
N ARG A 162 -22.28 1.63 -3.07
CA ARG A 162 -22.03 0.99 -4.35
C ARG A 162 -23.24 0.18 -4.73
N VAL A 163 -23.57 0.20 -6.00
CA VAL A 163 -24.69 -0.56 -6.55
C VAL A 163 -24.13 -1.83 -7.19
N ARG A 164 -24.70 -2.96 -6.81
CA ARG A 164 -24.42 -4.26 -7.41
C ARG A 164 -25.65 -4.70 -8.21
N ASP A 165 -25.44 -5.17 -9.41
CA ASP A 165 -26.46 -5.85 -10.18
C ASP A 165 -26.73 -7.24 -9.60
N THR A 166 -27.99 -7.64 -9.60
CA THR A 166 -28.39 -9.00 -9.23
C THR A 166 -28.64 -9.78 -10.51
N ALA A 167 -27.87 -10.84 -10.73
CA ALA A 167 -27.99 -11.66 -11.92
C ALA A 167 -29.43 -12.16 -12.10
N PRO A 168 -29.98 -12.08 -13.32
CA PRO A 168 -31.32 -12.60 -13.62
C PRO A 168 -31.34 -14.12 -13.45
N THR A 169 -32.40 -14.62 -12.79
CA THR A 169 -32.59 -16.07 -12.56
C THR A 169 -33.46 -16.72 -13.64
N ASN A 170 -34.23 -15.91 -14.35
CA ASN A 170 -35.18 -16.39 -15.34
C ASN A 170 -34.74 -16.00 -16.76
N GLY A 171 -34.96 -16.89 -17.71
CA GLY A 171 -34.78 -16.64 -19.14
C GLY A 171 -36.04 -16.08 -19.80
N PHE A 172 -35.97 -15.76 -21.08
CA PHE A 172 -37.15 -15.35 -21.85
C PHE A 172 -38.18 -16.45 -21.93
N THR A 173 -39.45 -16.09 -21.69
CA THR A 173 -40.58 -17.02 -21.79
C THR A 173 -40.98 -17.19 -23.26
N LYS A 174 -41.21 -18.44 -23.70
CA LYS A 174 -41.70 -18.73 -25.04
C LYS A 174 -43.12 -18.21 -25.18
N VAL A 175 -43.37 -17.39 -26.17
CA VAL A 175 -44.70 -16.90 -26.52
C VAL A 175 -45.14 -17.54 -27.84
N SER A 176 -46.40 -18.00 -27.92
CA SER A 176 -47.00 -18.45 -29.17
C SER A 176 -47.25 -17.27 -30.12
N GLU A 177 -47.39 -17.58 -31.42
CA GLU A 177 -47.74 -16.58 -32.42
C GLU A 177 -49.04 -15.86 -32.01
N MET A 178 -49.04 -14.52 -31.99
CA MET A 178 -50.10 -13.66 -31.48
C MET A 178 -50.44 -13.81 -29.97
N GLY A 179 -49.61 -14.52 -29.20
CA GLY A 179 -49.77 -14.64 -27.74
C GLY A 179 -49.42 -13.36 -27.00
N THR A 180 -50.02 -13.15 -25.86
CA THR A 180 -49.74 -11.99 -24.99
C THR A 180 -48.38 -12.15 -24.35
N ILE A 181 -47.49 -11.17 -24.53
CA ILE A 181 -46.21 -11.07 -23.83
C ILE A 181 -46.47 -10.60 -22.40
N SER A 182 -46.20 -11.44 -21.41
CA SER A 182 -46.26 -11.06 -20.00
C SER A 182 -45.08 -10.20 -19.63
N LYS A 183 -45.29 -9.24 -18.73
CA LYS A 183 -44.18 -8.50 -18.10
C LYS A 183 -43.51 -9.44 -17.12
N ASP A 184 -42.31 -9.81 -17.45
CA ASP A 184 -41.47 -10.63 -16.60
C ASP A 184 -40.50 -9.76 -15.76
N ASP A 185 -39.53 -10.34 -15.11
CA ASP A 185 -38.61 -9.74 -14.16
C ASP A 185 -38.09 -8.34 -14.55
N LYS A 186 -37.81 -7.55 -13.51
CA LYS A 186 -37.12 -6.27 -13.65
C LYS A 186 -35.67 -6.45 -13.15
N PRO A 187 -34.69 -5.72 -13.73
CA PRO A 187 -33.36 -5.67 -13.16
C PRO A 187 -33.43 -5.27 -11.70
N ALA A 188 -32.85 -6.10 -10.82
CA ALA A 188 -32.77 -5.84 -9.41
C ALA A 188 -31.35 -5.38 -9.05
N PHE A 189 -31.27 -4.29 -8.29
CA PHE A 189 -30.01 -3.74 -7.84
C PHE A 189 -29.92 -3.86 -6.32
N ALA A 190 -28.83 -4.43 -5.84
CA ALA A 190 -28.49 -4.42 -4.42
C ALA A 190 -27.57 -3.25 -4.12
N LYS A 191 -27.84 -2.55 -3.02
CA LYS A 191 -27.02 -1.43 -2.54
C LYS A 191 -26.13 -1.89 -1.41
N VAL A 192 -24.83 -1.74 -1.56
CA VAL A 192 -23.82 -1.95 -0.51
C VAL A 192 -23.42 -0.59 0.03
N GLU A 193 -23.77 -0.32 1.28
CA GLU A 193 -23.42 0.94 1.94
C GLU A 193 -22.14 0.77 2.74
N TYR A 194 -21.24 1.76 2.65
CA TYR A 194 -20.06 1.84 3.48
C TYR A 194 -20.11 3.07 4.39
N THR A 195 -19.55 2.90 5.57
CA THR A 195 -19.38 3.99 6.55
C THR A 195 -17.98 3.86 7.12
N VAL A 196 -17.12 4.79 6.73
CA VAL A 196 -15.71 4.78 7.14
C VAL A 196 -15.61 5.18 8.61
N GLU A 197 -14.97 4.33 9.42
CA GLU A 197 -14.75 4.52 10.85
C GLU A 197 -13.31 4.93 11.13
N ASP A 198 -13.11 5.67 12.23
CA ASP A 198 -11.80 6.13 12.68
C ASP A 198 -11.14 5.04 13.54
N TYR A 199 -9.99 4.54 13.10
CA TYR A 199 -9.14 3.64 13.88
C TYR A 199 -7.96 4.44 14.40
N ALA A 200 -7.93 4.68 15.70
CA ALA A 200 -6.95 5.53 16.36
C ALA A 200 -6.11 4.75 17.36
N LEU A 201 -4.91 5.22 17.58
CA LEU A 201 -3.94 4.63 18.49
C LEU A 201 -3.07 5.75 19.06
N ILE A 202 -2.77 5.69 20.36
CA ILE A 202 -1.84 6.58 21.04
C ILE A 202 -0.64 5.75 21.51
N VAL A 203 0.56 6.22 21.19
CA VAL A 203 1.83 5.60 21.59
C VAL A 203 2.56 6.59 22.49
N PRO A 204 2.76 6.28 23.77
CA PRO A 204 3.64 7.07 24.62
C PRO A 204 5.11 6.77 24.27
N VAL A 205 5.89 7.81 24.04
CA VAL A 205 7.34 7.74 23.76
C VAL A 205 8.08 8.47 24.85
N SER A 206 9.10 7.84 25.46
CA SER A 206 9.92 8.47 26.50
C SER A 206 10.66 9.67 25.91
N ASN A 207 10.70 10.79 26.65
CA ASN A 207 11.45 11.98 26.27
C ASN A 207 12.97 11.71 26.23
N ASP A 208 13.45 10.70 26.96
CA ASP A 208 14.88 10.34 26.92
C ASP A 208 15.21 9.65 25.60
N LEU A 209 14.31 8.80 25.08
CA LEU A 209 14.44 8.20 23.74
C LEU A 209 14.42 9.28 22.62
N LEU A 210 13.60 10.33 22.80
CA LEU A 210 13.53 11.46 21.88
C LEU A 210 14.84 12.27 21.80
N LYS A 211 15.65 12.24 22.87
CA LYS A 211 16.92 12.98 22.93
C LYS A 211 18.09 12.23 22.28
N ASP A 212 17.99 10.90 22.17
CA ASP A 212 19.15 10.09 21.79
C ASP A 212 19.43 10.06 20.28
N THR A 213 18.42 9.91 19.39
CA THR A 213 18.69 9.91 17.93
C THR A 213 17.40 10.00 17.09
N ASP A 214 17.29 10.95 16.15
CA ASP A 214 16.12 11.20 15.31
C ASP A 214 15.78 10.03 14.38
N GLN A 215 16.78 9.49 13.71
CA GLN A 215 16.57 8.42 12.73
C GLN A 215 16.09 7.11 13.37
N ASN A 216 16.60 6.77 14.56
CA ASN A 216 16.17 5.58 15.28
C ASN A 216 14.72 5.67 15.73
N LEU A 217 14.28 6.83 16.14
CA LEU A 217 12.90 7.06 16.57
C LEU A 217 11.92 6.95 15.40
N LEU A 218 12.20 7.61 14.28
CA LEU A 218 11.37 7.55 13.07
C LEU A 218 11.29 6.13 12.53
N ALA A 219 12.41 5.43 12.44
CA ALA A 219 12.43 4.04 11.97
C ALA A 219 11.67 3.09 12.91
N TYR A 220 11.73 3.31 14.21
CA TYR A 220 10.97 2.54 15.19
C TYR A 220 9.48 2.79 15.06
N LEU A 221 9.04 4.05 15.06
CA LEU A 221 7.63 4.44 14.93
C LEU A 221 7.05 3.98 13.60
N SER A 222 7.77 4.16 12.49
CA SER A 222 7.33 3.70 11.17
C SER A 222 7.06 2.21 11.15
N ARG A 223 8.02 1.40 11.63
CA ARG A 223 7.87 -0.05 11.68
C ARG A 223 6.70 -0.49 12.55
N TRP A 224 6.55 0.13 13.71
CA TRP A 224 5.51 -0.24 14.65
C TRP A 224 4.11 0.17 14.16
N LEU A 225 3.96 1.40 13.66
CA LEU A 225 2.71 1.89 13.09
C LEU A 225 2.32 1.09 11.83
N GLY A 226 3.29 0.79 10.95
CA GLY A 226 3.06 -0.07 9.79
C GLY A 226 2.51 -1.44 10.16
N LYS A 227 3.10 -2.10 11.18
CA LYS A 227 2.60 -3.39 11.70
C LYS A 227 1.15 -3.27 12.21
N LYS A 228 0.85 -2.23 12.98
CA LYS A 228 -0.51 -2.01 13.51
C LYS A 228 -1.54 -1.73 12.43
N ALA A 229 -1.18 -0.96 11.40
CA ALA A 229 -2.04 -0.68 10.27
C ALA A 229 -2.43 -1.97 9.53
N VAL A 230 -1.44 -2.82 9.18
CA VAL A 230 -1.70 -4.12 8.52
C VAL A 230 -2.56 -5.03 9.38
N ILE A 231 -2.28 -5.13 10.68
CA ILE A 231 -3.08 -5.96 11.59
C ILE A 231 -4.53 -5.47 11.64
N THR A 232 -4.76 -4.14 11.64
CA THR A 232 -6.12 -3.57 11.65
C THR A 232 -6.86 -3.89 10.35
N GLU A 233 -6.22 -3.71 9.19
CA GLU A 233 -6.81 -4.06 7.89
C GLU A 233 -7.12 -5.55 7.78
N ASN A 234 -6.16 -6.39 8.15
CA ASN A 234 -6.34 -7.84 8.14
C ASN A 234 -7.50 -8.27 9.05
N LYS A 235 -7.62 -7.68 10.23
CA LYS A 235 -8.71 -7.97 11.17
C LYS A 235 -10.08 -7.62 10.57
N LEU A 236 -10.20 -6.47 9.90
CA LEU A 236 -11.44 -6.08 9.23
C LEU A 236 -11.82 -7.06 8.13
N LEU A 237 -10.88 -7.43 7.26
CA LEU A 237 -11.11 -8.37 6.17
C LEU A 237 -11.46 -9.77 6.68
N LEU A 238 -10.77 -10.24 7.72
CA LEU A 238 -11.06 -11.54 8.33
C LEU A 238 -12.43 -11.56 9.01
N THR A 239 -12.88 -10.43 9.58
CA THR A 239 -14.24 -10.33 10.15
C THR A 239 -15.32 -10.57 9.09
N LEU A 240 -15.11 -10.12 7.84
CA LEU A 240 -16.03 -10.44 6.73
C LEU A 240 -16.06 -11.93 6.41
N LEU A 241 -14.91 -12.60 6.45
CA LEU A 241 -14.82 -14.04 6.17
C LEU A 241 -15.42 -14.86 7.31
N THR A 242 -15.14 -14.51 8.56
CA THR A 242 -15.68 -15.24 9.72
C THR A 242 -17.20 -15.11 9.84
N ALA A 243 -17.80 -14.10 9.23
CA ALA A 243 -19.27 -14.02 9.11
C ALA A 243 -19.87 -15.18 8.31
N LEU A 244 -19.08 -15.81 7.42
CA LEU A 244 -19.52 -17.01 6.65
C LEU A 244 -19.46 -18.32 7.46
N ASP A 245 -18.86 -18.32 8.63
CA ASP A 245 -18.64 -19.53 9.45
C ASP A 245 -19.93 -20.23 9.87
N GLY A 246 -21.04 -19.49 9.91
CA GLY A 246 -22.38 -20.05 10.19
C GLY A 246 -22.86 -21.02 9.10
N SER A 247 -22.42 -20.85 7.87
CA SER A 247 -22.75 -21.67 6.71
C SER A 247 -21.61 -22.60 6.26
N ALA A 248 -20.53 -22.67 7.04
CA ALA A 248 -19.32 -23.41 6.67
C ALA A 248 -19.57 -24.93 6.62
N ALA A 249 -19.10 -25.58 5.56
CA ALA A 249 -19.14 -27.02 5.43
C ALA A 249 -18.16 -27.71 6.38
N SER A 250 -18.58 -28.75 7.09
CA SER A 250 -17.69 -29.54 7.95
C SER A 250 -16.76 -30.42 7.09
N ILE A 251 -15.46 -30.37 7.40
CA ILE A 251 -14.41 -31.14 6.72
C ILE A 251 -13.74 -32.01 7.76
N THR A 252 -13.96 -33.32 7.70
CA THR A 252 -13.35 -34.31 8.56
C THR A 252 -12.27 -35.08 7.78
N GLU A 253 -11.26 -35.60 8.47
CA GLU A 253 -10.11 -36.27 7.86
C GLU A 253 -10.53 -37.38 6.89
N SER A 254 -11.45 -38.25 7.29
CA SER A 254 -11.92 -39.40 6.48
C SER A 254 -12.63 -39.03 5.17
N GLY A 255 -13.06 -37.80 5.00
CA GLY A 255 -13.77 -37.29 3.83
C GLY A 255 -13.25 -35.99 3.27
N ALA A 256 -12.13 -35.51 3.75
CA ALA A 256 -11.59 -34.18 3.47
C ALA A 256 -11.48 -33.87 1.98
N LEU A 257 -10.90 -34.77 1.19
CA LEU A 257 -10.73 -34.60 -0.24
C LEU A 257 -12.07 -34.41 -0.98
N LYS A 258 -13.08 -35.22 -0.62
CA LYS A 258 -14.43 -35.12 -1.21
C LYS A 258 -15.12 -33.83 -0.78
N ALA A 259 -14.99 -33.47 0.49
CA ALA A 259 -15.55 -32.22 1.04
C ALA A 259 -14.94 -30.97 0.40
N ILE A 260 -13.61 -30.91 0.25
CA ILE A 260 -12.92 -29.82 -0.42
C ILE A 260 -13.33 -29.72 -1.91
N LYS A 261 -13.37 -30.84 -2.62
CA LYS A 261 -13.85 -30.86 -4.01
C LYS A 261 -15.31 -30.41 -4.12
N LYS A 262 -16.18 -30.83 -3.20
CA LYS A 262 -17.57 -30.40 -3.15
C LYS A 262 -17.66 -28.88 -2.90
N LEU A 263 -16.87 -28.34 -1.98
CA LEU A 263 -16.83 -26.93 -1.69
C LEU A 263 -16.48 -26.10 -2.94
N VAL A 264 -15.46 -26.52 -3.67
CA VAL A 264 -15.00 -25.85 -4.89
C VAL A 264 -15.95 -26.02 -6.07
N ASN A 265 -16.50 -27.23 -6.28
CA ASN A 265 -17.20 -27.56 -7.52
C ASN A 265 -18.72 -27.38 -7.44
N THR A 266 -19.27 -27.37 -6.21
CA THR A 266 -20.73 -27.38 -6.01
C THR A 266 -21.20 -26.17 -5.19
N THR A 267 -20.43 -25.74 -4.21
CA THR A 267 -20.83 -24.63 -3.34
C THR A 267 -20.43 -23.29 -3.93
N LEU A 268 -19.25 -23.21 -4.53
CA LEU A 268 -18.78 -22.02 -5.22
C LEU A 268 -19.39 -21.94 -6.62
N ASP A 269 -19.87 -20.75 -7.00
CA ASP A 269 -20.34 -20.53 -8.37
C ASP A 269 -19.19 -20.71 -9.38
N PRO A 270 -19.41 -21.42 -10.51
CA PRO A 270 -18.38 -21.69 -11.52
C PRO A 270 -17.66 -20.44 -12.04
N ILE A 271 -18.33 -19.30 -12.08
CA ILE A 271 -17.74 -18.03 -12.55
C ILE A 271 -16.54 -17.60 -11.66
N PHE A 272 -16.64 -17.83 -10.34
CA PHE A 272 -15.57 -17.52 -9.39
C PHE A 272 -14.53 -18.64 -9.28
N GLY A 273 -14.84 -19.82 -9.79
CA GLY A 273 -13.96 -20.98 -9.75
C GLY A 273 -12.64 -20.82 -10.50
N VAL A 274 -12.59 -19.92 -11.49
CA VAL A 274 -11.39 -19.66 -12.32
C VAL A 274 -10.35 -18.85 -11.56
N SER A 275 -10.78 -17.82 -10.82
CA SER A 275 -9.92 -16.92 -10.02
C SER A 275 -9.81 -17.34 -8.55
N ALA A 276 -10.43 -18.47 -8.18
CA ALA A 276 -10.49 -18.93 -6.81
C ALA A 276 -9.10 -19.27 -6.24
N SER A 277 -8.87 -18.85 -5.02
CA SER A 277 -7.74 -19.27 -4.18
C SER A 277 -8.23 -19.75 -2.81
N PHE A 278 -7.37 -20.44 -2.10
CA PHE A 278 -7.63 -20.90 -0.74
C PHE A 278 -7.00 -19.93 0.27
N LEU A 279 -7.69 -19.70 1.37
CA LEU A 279 -7.18 -18.98 2.54
C LEU A 279 -7.43 -19.83 3.78
N THR A 280 -6.38 -20.11 4.53
CA THR A 280 -6.45 -20.88 5.77
C THR A 280 -5.41 -20.39 6.76
N ASN A 281 -5.46 -20.87 8.00
CA ASN A 281 -4.44 -20.63 8.99
C ASN A 281 -3.35 -21.73 9.00
N GLN A 282 -2.34 -21.60 9.85
CA GLN A 282 -1.22 -22.55 9.94
C GLN A 282 -1.69 -23.96 10.29
N SER A 283 -2.63 -24.10 11.21
CA SER A 283 -3.19 -25.41 11.60
C SER A 283 -3.98 -26.05 10.47
N GLY A 284 -4.78 -25.28 9.73
CA GLY A 284 -5.49 -25.76 8.55
C GLY A 284 -4.55 -26.09 7.41
N PHE A 285 -3.48 -25.34 7.24
CA PHE A 285 -2.44 -25.64 6.26
C PHE A 285 -1.73 -26.98 6.58
N ASN A 286 -1.34 -27.19 7.85
CA ASN A 286 -0.75 -28.45 8.29
C ASN A 286 -1.68 -29.66 8.04
N PHE A 287 -2.98 -29.47 8.25
CA PHE A 287 -3.96 -30.49 7.91
C PHE A 287 -4.00 -30.78 6.40
N LEU A 288 -3.99 -29.76 5.55
CA LEU A 288 -3.98 -29.93 4.09
C LEU A 288 -2.70 -30.61 3.59
N ASP A 289 -1.57 -30.35 4.23
CA ASP A 289 -0.28 -30.94 3.89
C ASP A 289 -0.21 -32.43 4.27
N SER A 290 -0.88 -32.81 5.36
CA SER A 290 -0.98 -34.21 5.79
C SER A 290 -1.97 -35.05 5.00
N LEU A 291 -2.81 -34.44 4.12
CA LEU A 291 -3.78 -35.17 3.34
C LEU A 291 -3.16 -35.84 2.11
N GLU A 292 -3.40 -37.14 2.01
CA GLU A 292 -3.02 -37.94 0.85
C GLU A 292 -4.26 -38.49 0.13
N ASP A 293 -4.11 -38.81 -1.14
CA ASP A 293 -5.11 -39.56 -1.88
C ASP A 293 -4.99 -41.07 -1.57
N ASN A 294 -5.93 -41.90 -2.09
CA ASN A 294 -5.90 -43.33 -1.91
C ASN A 294 -4.64 -44.01 -2.49
N SER A 295 -3.80 -43.27 -3.21
CA SER A 295 -2.56 -43.73 -3.82
C SER A 295 -1.33 -43.22 -3.11
N GLY A 296 -1.46 -42.56 -1.92
CA GLY A 296 -0.38 -41.99 -1.15
C GLY A 296 0.22 -40.71 -1.78
N ARG A 297 -0.54 -40.01 -2.62
CA ARG A 297 -0.10 -38.76 -3.22
C ARG A 297 -0.58 -37.58 -2.39
N PRO A 298 0.29 -36.62 -2.02
CA PRO A 298 -0.12 -35.47 -1.26
C PRO A 298 -1.14 -34.60 -2.04
N LEU A 299 -2.15 -34.12 -1.33
CA LEU A 299 -3.15 -33.21 -1.89
C LEU A 299 -2.53 -31.85 -2.20
N LEU A 300 -1.64 -31.41 -1.34
CA LEU A 300 -0.91 -30.16 -1.48
C LEU A 300 0.23 -30.32 -2.49
N GLN A 301 0.26 -29.47 -3.49
CA GLN A 301 1.28 -29.45 -4.53
C GLN A 301 2.05 -28.16 -4.48
N VAL A 302 3.34 -28.21 -4.77
CA VAL A 302 4.18 -27.03 -4.93
C VAL A 302 3.97 -26.47 -6.33
N ASN A 303 3.80 -25.15 -6.44
CA ASN A 303 3.69 -24.48 -7.73
C ASN A 303 4.98 -24.68 -8.56
N PRO A 304 4.91 -25.27 -9.77
CA PRO A 304 6.10 -25.49 -10.59
C PRO A 304 6.82 -24.20 -11.00
N ALA A 305 6.09 -23.07 -11.10
CA ALA A 305 6.63 -21.77 -11.48
C ALA A 305 7.23 -21.01 -10.28
N ASP A 306 6.65 -21.19 -9.09
CA ASP A 306 7.12 -20.57 -7.86
C ASP A 306 7.06 -21.56 -6.70
N ARG A 307 8.22 -22.10 -6.35
CA ARG A 307 8.34 -23.13 -5.30
C ARG A 307 7.99 -22.67 -3.89
N THR A 308 7.76 -21.37 -3.70
CA THR A 308 7.34 -20.80 -2.41
C THR A 308 5.81 -20.84 -2.24
N GLN A 309 5.07 -21.09 -3.33
CA GLN A 309 3.61 -21.14 -3.34
C GLN A 309 3.12 -22.58 -3.35
N TYR A 310 2.16 -22.86 -2.50
CA TYR A 310 1.46 -24.14 -2.45
C TYR A 310 0.11 -24.04 -3.17
N MET A 311 -0.31 -25.15 -3.76
CA MET A 311 -1.53 -25.25 -4.54
C MET A 311 -2.33 -26.50 -4.16
N VAL A 312 -3.65 -26.34 -4.13
CA VAL A 312 -4.61 -27.45 -4.01
C VAL A 312 -5.50 -27.45 -5.25
N GLY A 313 -5.42 -28.54 -6.04
CA GLY A 313 -6.22 -28.63 -7.27
C GLY A 313 -5.95 -27.50 -8.27
N GLY A 314 -4.71 -27.03 -8.38
CA GLY A 314 -4.32 -25.94 -9.27
C GLY A 314 -4.65 -24.53 -8.77
N ARG A 315 -5.12 -24.37 -7.52
CA ARG A 315 -5.43 -23.09 -6.89
C ARG A 315 -4.45 -22.77 -5.79
N ALA A 316 -4.00 -21.54 -5.73
CA ALA A 316 -3.05 -21.05 -4.72
C ALA A 316 -3.63 -21.15 -3.30
N VAL A 317 -2.78 -21.47 -2.32
CA VAL A 317 -3.13 -21.52 -0.91
C VAL A 317 -2.40 -20.38 -0.19
N HIS A 318 -3.16 -19.49 0.41
CA HIS A 318 -2.66 -18.41 1.24
C HIS A 318 -2.78 -18.80 2.71
N VAL A 319 -1.66 -18.66 3.43
CA VAL A 319 -1.59 -19.07 4.83
C VAL A 319 -1.44 -17.85 5.73
N VAL A 320 -2.28 -17.77 6.74
CA VAL A 320 -2.26 -16.72 7.76
C VAL A 320 -1.86 -17.35 9.10
N SER A 321 -1.19 -16.58 9.94
CA SER A 321 -0.85 -17.03 11.29
C SER A 321 -2.10 -17.36 12.12
N ASP A 322 -2.04 -18.42 12.93
CA ASP A 322 -3.09 -18.79 13.88
C ASP A 322 -3.37 -17.68 14.90
N ALA A 323 -2.42 -16.78 15.15
CA ALA A 323 -2.62 -15.61 15.99
C ALA A 323 -3.56 -14.56 15.37
N VAL A 324 -3.61 -14.50 14.02
CA VAL A 324 -4.46 -13.54 13.26
C VAL A 324 -5.81 -14.17 12.92
N LEU A 325 -5.81 -15.44 12.56
CA LEU A 325 -7.01 -16.23 12.28
C LEU A 325 -7.04 -17.45 13.22
N PRO A 326 -7.57 -17.28 14.44
CA PRO A 326 -7.47 -18.29 15.48
C PRO A 326 -8.34 -19.52 15.17
N ASN A 327 -7.83 -20.68 15.59
CA ASN A 327 -8.63 -21.88 15.68
C ASN A 327 -9.59 -21.76 16.87
N ASN A 328 -10.85 -22.12 16.64
CA ASN A 328 -11.72 -22.49 17.75
C ASN A 328 -11.53 -24.00 17.99
N THR A 329 -12.54 -24.81 17.85
CA THR A 329 -12.43 -26.29 17.83
C THR A 329 -12.06 -26.81 16.42
N THR A 330 -12.09 -25.96 15.42
CA THR A 330 -11.88 -26.27 14.00
C THR A 330 -11.01 -25.19 13.38
N ALA A 331 -10.21 -25.58 12.37
CA ALA A 331 -9.46 -24.63 11.56
C ALA A 331 -10.35 -24.10 10.40
N PRO A 332 -10.34 -22.80 10.14
CA PRO A 332 -11.11 -22.22 9.05
C PRO A 332 -10.44 -22.48 7.70
N LEU A 333 -11.26 -22.70 6.68
CA LEU A 333 -10.84 -22.83 5.28
C LEU A 333 -11.79 -22.02 4.41
N TYR A 334 -11.30 -21.00 3.74
CA TYR A 334 -12.08 -20.22 2.79
C TYR A 334 -11.57 -20.49 1.38
N VAL A 335 -12.49 -20.62 0.42
CA VAL A 335 -12.15 -20.81 -0.99
C VAL A 335 -13.03 -19.93 -1.86
N GLY A 336 -12.44 -19.21 -2.80
CA GLY A 336 -13.18 -18.37 -3.72
C GLY A 336 -12.37 -17.21 -4.28
N ASP A 337 -13.08 -16.31 -4.93
CA ASP A 337 -12.54 -15.03 -5.42
C ASP A 337 -12.73 -13.94 -4.37
N PHE A 338 -11.70 -13.71 -3.59
CA PHE A 338 -11.71 -12.69 -2.53
C PHE A 338 -11.87 -11.28 -3.05
N LYS A 339 -11.44 -10.99 -4.30
CA LYS A 339 -11.60 -9.66 -4.90
C LYS A 339 -13.05 -9.31 -5.17
N SER A 340 -13.81 -10.29 -5.65
CA SER A 340 -15.25 -10.15 -5.87
C SER A 340 -16.07 -10.23 -4.59
N PHE A 341 -15.55 -10.93 -3.57
CA PHE A 341 -16.23 -11.11 -2.30
C PHE A 341 -16.31 -9.83 -1.47
N GLY A 342 -15.20 -9.10 -1.32
CA GLY A 342 -15.14 -7.98 -0.39
C GLY A 342 -14.25 -6.84 -0.84
N THR A 343 -14.61 -5.63 -0.39
CA THR A 343 -13.87 -4.40 -0.68
C THR A 343 -13.47 -3.71 0.62
N LEU A 344 -12.20 -3.33 0.71
CA LEU A 344 -11.65 -2.47 1.74
C LEU A 344 -11.69 -1.01 1.26
N PHE A 345 -12.47 -0.18 1.95
CA PHE A 345 -12.55 1.25 1.70
C PHE A 345 -11.53 1.98 2.56
N ARG A 346 -10.63 2.74 1.92
CA ARG A 346 -9.68 3.64 2.59
C ARG A 346 -10.03 5.07 2.25
N ARG A 347 -10.21 5.92 3.27
CA ARG A 347 -10.52 7.33 2.99
C ARG A 347 -9.29 8.21 2.91
N GLN A 348 -8.31 8.01 3.77
CA GLN A 348 -7.19 8.92 3.93
C GLN A 348 -5.92 8.17 4.32
N ALA A 349 -4.77 8.74 3.98
CA ALA A 349 -3.50 8.31 4.55
C ALA A 349 -3.53 8.48 6.08
N MET A 350 -2.70 7.69 6.78
CA MET A 350 -2.59 7.77 8.23
C MET A 350 -2.16 9.18 8.67
N GLU A 351 -2.94 9.78 9.58
CA GLU A 351 -2.61 11.04 10.23
C GLU A 351 -1.87 10.76 11.54
N ILE A 352 -0.74 11.44 11.75
CA ILE A 352 0.04 11.34 12.98
C ILE A 352 0.14 12.72 13.61
N ALA A 353 -0.15 12.81 14.91
CA ALA A 353 -0.01 14.01 15.72
C ALA A 353 0.71 13.68 17.03
N SER A 354 1.48 14.62 17.57
CA SER A 354 2.19 14.45 18.84
C SER A 354 1.84 15.53 19.85
N THR A 355 1.81 15.16 21.13
CA THR A 355 1.60 16.11 22.24
C THR A 355 2.42 15.71 23.47
N ASN A 356 2.94 16.71 24.19
CA ASN A 356 3.61 16.55 25.48
C ASN A 356 2.80 17.11 26.66
N VAL A 357 1.63 17.68 26.40
CA VAL A 357 0.81 18.41 27.41
C VAL A 357 -0.48 17.67 27.70
N GLY A 358 -0.95 16.76 26.82
CA GLY A 358 -2.21 16.03 26.97
C GLY A 358 -2.06 14.68 27.66
N GLY A 359 -3.18 14.13 28.11
CA GLY A 359 -3.26 12.76 28.66
C GLY A 359 -2.37 12.53 29.89
N ASN A 360 -1.57 11.48 29.85
CA ASN A 360 -0.59 11.14 30.89
C ASN A 360 0.83 11.66 30.59
N ALA A 361 1.07 12.29 29.44
CA ALA A 361 2.39 12.72 28.99
C ALA A 361 3.11 13.59 30.04
N TRP A 362 2.39 14.53 30.66
CA TRP A 362 2.91 15.39 31.72
C TRP A 362 3.36 14.63 32.97
N LYS A 363 2.67 13.56 33.34
CA LYS A 363 2.96 12.79 34.55
C LYS A 363 4.11 11.80 34.37
N THR A 364 4.32 11.32 33.14
CA THR A 364 5.25 10.23 32.84
C THR A 364 6.51 10.65 32.12
N ASN A 365 6.79 11.96 31.98
CA ASN A 365 7.91 12.49 31.18
C ASN A 365 7.98 11.84 29.78
N SER A 366 6.83 11.83 29.11
CA SER A 366 6.69 11.20 27.77
C SER A 366 6.03 12.16 26.78
N THR A 367 6.20 11.87 25.51
CA THR A 367 5.47 12.50 24.41
C THR A 367 4.50 11.46 23.85
N GLU A 368 3.23 11.79 23.79
CA GLU A 368 2.20 10.91 23.21
C GLU A 368 2.09 11.18 21.71
N VAL A 369 2.27 10.12 20.90
CA VAL A 369 2.09 10.17 19.45
C VAL A 369 0.79 9.47 19.11
N ARG A 370 -0.15 10.19 18.50
CA ARG A 370 -1.45 9.68 18.05
C ARG A 370 -1.38 9.38 16.56
N ALA A 371 -1.80 8.18 16.17
CA ALA A 371 -2.02 7.82 14.77
C ALA A 371 -3.51 7.53 14.54
N ILE A 372 -4.08 8.06 13.46
CA ILE A 372 -5.47 7.83 13.06
C ILE A 372 -5.48 7.38 11.61
N THR A 373 -6.22 6.32 11.31
CA THR A 373 -6.53 5.87 9.96
C THR A 373 -8.02 5.65 9.82
N ARG A 374 -8.55 5.82 8.61
CA ARG A 374 -9.98 5.75 8.33
C ARG A 374 -10.28 4.66 7.33
N LEU A 375 -10.95 3.61 7.81
CA LEU A 375 -11.16 2.37 7.08
C LEU A 375 -12.60 1.88 7.24
N ASP A 376 -13.09 1.13 6.25
CA ASP A 376 -14.27 0.28 6.36
C ASP A 376 -14.08 -0.94 5.43
N ALA A 377 -14.69 -2.06 5.76
CA ALA A 377 -14.67 -3.24 4.91
C ALA A 377 -16.10 -3.77 4.75
N LYS A 378 -16.52 -3.99 3.51
CA LYS A 378 -17.87 -4.47 3.20
C LYS A 378 -17.82 -5.67 2.25
N GLN A 379 -18.71 -6.58 2.51
CA GLN A 379 -18.97 -7.72 1.64
C GLN A 379 -19.79 -7.28 0.42
N PHE A 380 -19.31 -7.64 -0.78
CA PHE A 380 -20.00 -7.36 -2.04
C PHE A 380 -20.80 -8.55 -2.50
N ASP A 381 -20.16 -9.72 -2.67
CA ASP A 381 -20.83 -10.92 -3.13
C ASP A 381 -20.54 -12.11 -2.22
N ALA A 382 -21.57 -12.55 -1.48
CA ALA A 382 -21.45 -13.70 -0.59
C ALA A 382 -21.19 -15.02 -1.34
N ALA A 383 -21.65 -15.13 -2.59
CA ALA A 383 -21.48 -16.34 -3.40
C ALA A 383 -20.06 -16.49 -3.95
N ALA A 384 -19.25 -15.44 -3.89
CA ALA A 384 -17.87 -15.45 -4.39
C ALA A 384 -16.90 -16.25 -3.51
N VAL A 385 -17.23 -16.51 -2.24
CA VAL A 385 -16.41 -17.29 -1.31
C VAL A 385 -17.26 -18.32 -0.58
N ALA A 386 -16.78 -19.55 -0.55
CA ALA A 386 -17.34 -20.65 0.23
C ALA A 386 -16.47 -20.93 1.46
N ALA A 387 -17.10 -21.18 2.61
CA ALA A 387 -16.43 -21.47 3.86
C ALA A 387 -16.48 -22.95 4.22
N GLY A 388 -15.39 -23.48 4.76
CA GLY A 388 -15.26 -24.81 5.34
C GLY A 388 -14.65 -24.74 6.73
N LYS A 389 -14.99 -25.72 7.58
CA LYS A 389 -14.42 -25.91 8.91
C LYS A 389 -13.73 -27.26 8.98
N ILE A 390 -12.43 -27.25 9.15
CA ILE A 390 -11.60 -28.42 9.26
C ILE A 390 -11.57 -28.88 10.71
N THR A 391 -12.02 -30.10 10.98
CA THR A 391 -11.89 -30.74 12.30
C THR A 391 -10.45 -31.20 12.47
N LEU A 392 -9.73 -30.60 13.43
CA LEU A 392 -8.34 -30.95 13.69
C LEU A 392 -8.23 -32.27 14.46
N PRO A 393 -7.31 -33.17 14.10
CA PRO A 393 -7.07 -34.38 14.86
C PRO A 393 -6.54 -34.01 16.27
N GLY A 394 -7.18 -34.49 17.31
CA GLY A 394 -6.79 -34.25 18.70
C GLY A 394 -7.51 -33.08 19.43
N ALA A 395 -8.52 -32.46 18.85
CA ALA A 395 -9.39 -31.49 19.52
C ALA A 395 -10.61 -32.24 20.08
N GLY A 396 -10.38 -33.17 21.00
CA GLY A 396 -11.41 -33.93 21.72
C GLY A 396 -11.10 -33.95 23.21
#